data_37d456e42479461cf530d49b960c748e
#
_entry.id   37d456e42479461cf530d49b960c748e
#
_cell.length_a   1.000
_cell.length_b   1.000
_cell.length_c   1.000
_cell.angle_alpha   90.00
_cell.angle_beta   90.00
_cell.angle_gamma   90.00
#
_symmetry.space_group_name_H-M   'P 1'
#
loop_
_entity.id
_entity.type
_entity.pdbx_description
1 polymer ?
#
loop_
_entity_poly.entity_id
_entity_poly.type
_entity_poly.pdbx_seq_one_letter_code
_entity_poly.pdbx_strand_id
1 'polypeptide(L)'
;GAGHNGLTNAAYLAKAGLDVLVVEKNEYIGGAAVTREMHDGWFYSSCSYVCSMMRQTIHRDLNLTKHGLVLVPYLGTVVFADNGDTMASYHSEEAEYNQLRRRSPHDADAMFRFQTDLGRYAQLIRKTLLRTPPNPTSFKPRDIRELLWMAKEFWSLGEKELYEYIRFFTMSAADFLD
;
A
#
# COMPACT_ATOMS: atom_id res chain seq x y z
N GLY A 1 21.89 -2.42 2.97
CA GLY A 1 20.95 -3.55 2.93
C GLY A 1 20.38 -3.80 1.54
N ALA A 2 20.30 -5.05 1.12
CA ALA A 2 19.78 -5.47 -0.18
C ALA A 2 18.32 -5.95 -0.11
N GLY A 3 17.50 -5.33 0.72
CA GLY A 3 16.05 -5.45 0.66
C GLY A 3 15.46 -4.67 -0.49
N HIS A 4 14.16 -4.84 -0.79
CA HIS A 4 13.47 -4.21 -1.92
C HIS A 4 13.63 -2.69 -1.98
N ASN A 5 13.61 -1.98 -0.83
CA ASN A 5 13.82 -0.54 -0.77
C ASN A 5 15.27 -0.15 -1.10
N GLY A 6 16.25 -0.85 -0.52
CA GLY A 6 17.67 -0.62 -0.78
C GLY A 6 18.05 -0.87 -2.24
N LEU A 7 17.55 -1.97 -2.82
CA LEU A 7 17.78 -2.30 -4.22
C LEU A 7 17.13 -1.30 -5.17
N THR A 8 15.91 -0.86 -4.88
CA THR A 8 15.22 0.20 -5.66
C THR A 8 16.02 1.49 -5.64
N ASN A 9 16.46 1.94 -4.45
CA ASN A 9 17.27 3.15 -4.31
C ASN A 9 18.59 3.02 -5.08
N ALA A 10 19.30 1.89 -4.91
CA ALA A 10 20.55 1.63 -5.63
C ALA A 10 20.36 1.65 -7.16
N ALA A 11 19.28 1.06 -7.65
CA ALA A 11 18.99 1.06 -9.09
C ALA A 11 18.73 2.47 -9.64
N TYR A 12 18.01 3.33 -8.92
CA TYR A 12 17.82 4.72 -9.33
C TYR A 12 19.11 5.54 -9.28
N LEU A 13 19.95 5.33 -8.27
CA LEU A 13 21.26 6.00 -8.18
C LEU A 13 22.19 5.55 -9.31
N ALA A 14 22.27 4.26 -9.60
CA ALA A 14 23.04 3.73 -10.71
C ALA A 14 22.53 4.26 -12.06
N LYS A 15 21.19 4.32 -12.24
CA LYS A 15 20.57 4.90 -13.43
C LYS A 15 20.90 6.39 -13.60
N ALA A 16 21.14 7.11 -12.51
CA ALA A 16 21.60 8.49 -12.52
C ALA A 16 23.10 8.63 -12.78
N GLY A 17 23.83 7.54 -13.04
CA GLY A 17 25.26 7.53 -13.36
C GLY A 17 26.17 7.51 -12.14
N LEU A 18 25.64 7.24 -10.94
CA LEU A 18 26.45 7.14 -9.74
C LEU A 18 27.05 5.74 -9.57
N ASP A 19 28.24 5.68 -9.03
CA ASP A 19 28.86 4.42 -8.58
C ASP A 19 28.19 3.96 -7.29
N VAL A 20 27.61 2.76 -7.29
CA VAL A 20 26.77 2.29 -6.18
C VAL A 20 27.27 0.96 -5.66
N LEU A 21 27.58 0.90 -4.37
CA LEU A 21 27.87 -0.33 -3.65
C LEU A 21 26.70 -0.67 -2.71
N VAL A 22 26.14 -1.85 -2.86
CA VAL A 22 25.12 -2.38 -1.94
C VAL A 22 25.77 -3.42 -1.02
N VAL A 23 25.67 -3.19 0.29
CA VAL A 23 26.21 -4.09 1.32
C VAL A 23 25.05 -4.76 2.05
N GLU A 24 25.06 -6.08 2.11
CA GLU A 24 24.07 -6.91 2.79
C GLU A 24 24.75 -7.83 3.81
N LYS A 25 24.16 -7.97 5.01
CA LYS A 25 24.70 -8.83 6.06
C LYS A 25 24.30 -10.29 5.94
N ASN A 26 23.17 -10.55 5.25
CA ASN A 26 22.67 -11.91 5.06
C ASN A 26 23.30 -12.53 3.80
N GLU A 27 23.32 -13.84 3.72
CA GLU A 27 23.80 -14.59 2.56
C GLU A 27 22.87 -14.48 1.34
N TYR A 28 21.67 -13.93 1.53
CA TYR A 28 20.65 -13.76 0.48
C TYR A 28 20.22 -12.30 0.37
N ILE A 29 19.76 -11.91 -0.80
CA ILE A 29 19.20 -10.60 -1.11
C ILE A 29 17.67 -10.67 -1.19
N GLY A 30 16.99 -9.53 -1.00
CA GLY A 30 15.52 -9.40 -1.11
C GLY A 30 14.86 -8.91 0.18
N GLY A 31 15.50 -9.06 1.32
CA GLY A 31 14.96 -8.64 2.63
C GLY A 31 13.62 -9.32 2.92
N ALA A 32 12.58 -8.54 3.22
CA ALA A 32 11.24 -9.06 3.49
C ALA A 32 10.51 -9.61 2.25
N ALA A 33 11.01 -9.32 1.04
CA ALA A 33 10.41 -9.79 -0.21
C ALA A 33 11.02 -11.10 -0.72
N VAL A 34 11.87 -11.75 0.09
CA VAL A 34 12.54 -12.98 -0.32
C VAL A 34 11.60 -14.18 -0.29
N THR A 35 11.70 -15.02 -1.31
CA THR A 35 11.12 -16.37 -1.31
C THR A 35 12.17 -17.35 -0.82
N ARG A 36 11.83 -18.19 0.12
CA ARG A 36 12.74 -19.18 0.73
C ARG A 36 12.15 -20.58 0.64
N GLU A 37 13.02 -21.53 0.44
CA GLU A 37 12.68 -22.94 0.63
C GLU A 37 12.58 -23.21 2.13
N MET A 38 11.39 -23.54 2.60
CA MET A 38 11.12 -23.80 4.03
C MET A 38 11.01 -25.28 4.32
N HIS A 39 10.74 -26.07 3.30
CA HIS A 39 10.72 -27.52 3.28
C HIS A 39 11.12 -27.98 1.88
N ASP A 40 11.74 -29.14 1.73
CA ASP A 40 12.24 -29.65 0.46
C ASP A 40 11.22 -29.54 -0.67
N GLY A 41 11.54 -28.76 -1.69
CA GLY A 41 10.67 -28.46 -2.83
C GLY A 41 9.55 -27.44 -2.59
N TRP A 42 9.43 -26.88 -1.37
CA TRP A 42 8.38 -25.92 -1.02
C TRP A 42 8.94 -24.52 -0.79
N PHE A 43 8.55 -23.60 -1.65
CA PHE A 43 9.00 -22.21 -1.65
C PHE A 43 7.91 -21.27 -1.19
N TYR A 44 8.19 -20.45 -0.17
CA TYR A 44 7.26 -19.50 0.40
C TYR A 44 7.88 -18.10 0.48
N SER A 45 7.06 -17.09 0.26
CA SER A 45 7.42 -15.74 0.70
C SER A 45 7.36 -15.68 2.21
N SER A 46 8.48 -15.36 2.85
CA SER A 46 8.57 -15.32 4.31
C SER A 46 7.78 -14.18 4.94
N CYS A 47 7.49 -13.11 4.19
CA CYS A 47 6.82 -11.92 4.73
C CYS A 47 5.94 -11.19 3.70
N SER A 48 6.29 -11.22 2.42
CA SER A 48 5.65 -10.39 1.39
C SER A 48 4.97 -11.27 0.33
N TYR A 49 3.82 -11.83 0.67
CA TYR A 49 3.06 -12.71 -0.21
C TYR A 49 2.21 -11.96 -1.27
N VAL A 50 1.99 -10.65 -1.08
CA VAL A 50 1.26 -9.80 -2.01
C VAL A 50 2.06 -8.55 -2.36
N CYS A 51 2.19 -8.25 -3.66
CA CYS A 51 2.83 -7.03 -4.15
C CYS A 51 1.80 -5.89 -4.26
N SER A 52 1.34 -5.36 -3.13
CA SER A 52 0.31 -4.31 -3.07
C SER A 52 0.87 -2.88 -3.03
N MET A 53 2.07 -2.71 -2.49
CA MET A 53 2.65 -1.38 -2.19
C MET A 53 3.62 -0.86 -3.24
N MET A 54 4.06 -1.71 -4.18
CA MET A 54 4.98 -1.29 -5.24
C MET A 54 4.30 -0.29 -6.18
N ARG A 55 4.91 0.86 -6.36
CA ARG A 55 4.40 1.88 -7.28
C ARG A 55 4.67 1.49 -8.73
N GLN A 56 3.67 1.64 -9.59
CA GLN A 56 3.79 1.37 -11.03
C GLN A 56 4.90 2.20 -11.69
N THR A 57 5.19 3.39 -11.15
CA THR A 57 6.31 4.21 -11.60
C THR A 57 7.64 3.48 -11.49
N ILE A 58 7.89 2.83 -10.33
CA ILE A 58 9.13 2.05 -10.10
C ILE A 58 9.20 0.89 -11.09
N HIS A 59 8.09 0.16 -11.25
CA HIS A 59 8.00 -0.96 -12.19
C HIS A 59 8.35 -0.53 -13.62
N ARG A 60 7.78 0.59 -14.06
CA ARG A 60 8.02 1.14 -15.41
C ARG A 60 9.45 1.70 -15.55
N ASP A 61 9.89 2.54 -14.60
CA ASP A 61 11.16 3.25 -14.69
C ASP A 61 12.37 2.32 -14.66
N LEU A 62 12.26 1.23 -13.90
CA LEU A 62 13.29 0.19 -13.81
C LEU A 62 13.05 -0.97 -14.79
N ASN A 63 11.97 -0.91 -15.57
CA ASN A 63 11.63 -1.91 -16.58
C ASN A 63 11.62 -3.36 -16.05
N LEU A 64 11.00 -3.54 -14.86
CA LEU A 64 11.11 -4.77 -14.07
C LEU A 64 10.57 -6.01 -14.81
N THR A 65 9.57 -5.85 -15.69
CA THR A 65 9.07 -6.94 -16.54
C THR A 65 10.16 -7.49 -17.46
N LYS A 66 11.01 -6.62 -18.04
CA LYS A 66 12.14 -7.04 -18.88
C LYS A 66 13.17 -7.85 -18.08
N HIS A 67 13.24 -7.62 -16.76
CA HIS A 67 14.12 -8.33 -15.83
C HIS A 67 13.46 -9.54 -15.17
N GLY A 68 12.31 -9.99 -15.69
CA GLY A 68 11.66 -11.23 -15.29
C GLY A 68 10.59 -11.09 -14.19
N LEU A 69 10.25 -9.86 -13.76
CA LEU A 69 9.15 -9.69 -12.80
C LEU A 69 7.81 -10.01 -13.48
N VAL A 70 7.12 -11.02 -12.97
CA VAL A 70 5.75 -11.38 -13.36
C VAL A 70 4.85 -11.19 -12.15
N LEU A 71 3.84 -10.35 -12.27
CA LEU A 71 2.82 -10.16 -11.25
C LEU A 71 1.56 -10.91 -11.68
N VAL A 72 1.15 -11.86 -10.84
CA VAL A 72 -0.05 -12.66 -11.06
C VAL A 72 -1.20 -12.05 -10.25
N PRO A 73 -2.40 -11.86 -10.83
CA PRO A 73 -3.54 -11.35 -10.10
C PRO A 73 -3.88 -12.26 -8.91
N TYR A 74 -4.07 -11.66 -7.75
CA TYR A 74 -4.55 -12.34 -6.56
C TYR A 74 -6.08 -12.45 -6.63
N LEU A 75 -6.60 -13.66 -6.62
CA LEU A 75 -8.03 -13.91 -6.91
C LEU A 75 -8.96 -13.79 -5.70
N GLY A 76 -8.44 -13.79 -4.50
CA GLY A 76 -9.23 -13.64 -3.28
C GLY A 76 -8.67 -14.45 -2.10
N THR A 77 -9.33 -14.30 -0.96
CA THR A 77 -9.02 -14.99 0.29
C THR A 77 -10.22 -15.82 0.73
N VAL A 78 -9.97 -16.96 1.34
CA VAL A 78 -10.99 -17.74 2.04
C VAL A 78 -10.56 -17.87 3.50
N VAL A 79 -11.47 -17.53 4.40
CA VAL A 79 -11.31 -17.72 5.84
C VAL A 79 -12.24 -18.85 6.28
N PHE A 80 -11.70 -19.82 6.99
CA PHE A 80 -12.45 -20.95 7.55
C PHE A 80 -12.74 -20.65 9.02
N ALA A 81 -14.00 -20.83 9.41
CA ALA A 81 -14.42 -20.73 10.81
C ALA A 81 -14.48 -22.12 11.46
N ASP A 82 -14.33 -22.17 12.79
CA ASP A 82 -14.32 -23.44 13.57
C ASP A 82 -15.62 -24.25 13.44
N ASN A 83 -16.73 -23.59 13.15
CA ASN A 83 -18.02 -24.23 12.92
C ASN A 83 -18.19 -24.84 11.51
N GLY A 84 -17.14 -24.83 10.69
CA GLY A 84 -17.14 -25.31 9.30
C GLY A 84 -17.69 -24.32 8.27
N ASP A 85 -18.08 -23.12 8.69
CA ASP A 85 -18.48 -22.05 7.77
C ASP A 85 -17.25 -21.42 7.09
N THR A 86 -17.45 -20.77 5.97
CA THR A 86 -16.39 -20.11 5.20
C THR A 86 -16.80 -18.69 4.81
N MET A 87 -15.83 -17.78 4.86
CA MET A 87 -16.00 -16.44 4.33
C MET A 87 -14.93 -16.20 3.27
N ALA A 88 -15.36 -15.89 2.05
CA ALA A 88 -14.47 -15.63 0.94
C ALA A 88 -14.55 -14.15 0.53
N SER A 89 -13.38 -13.55 0.30
CA SER A 89 -13.26 -12.25 -0.34
C SER A 89 -13.08 -12.47 -1.84
N TYR A 90 -13.86 -11.77 -2.64
CA TYR A 90 -13.85 -11.87 -4.10
C TYR A 90 -13.45 -10.53 -4.72
N HIS A 91 -13.07 -10.56 -6.00
CA HIS A 91 -12.89 -9.32 -6.78
C HIS A 91 -14.23 -8.63 -7.15
N SER A 92 -15.36 -9.19 -6.76
CA SER A 92 -16.70 -8.65 -6.98
C SER A 92 -17.26 -8.09 -5.68
N GLU A 93 -17.39 -6.78 -5.61
CA GLU A 93 -18.03 -6.08 -4.48
C GLU A 93 -19.44 -6.60 -4.21
N GLU A 94 -20.19 -6.91 -5.27
CA GLU A 94 -21.54 -7.46 -5.14
C GLU A 94 -21.53 -8.86 -4.49
N ALA A 95 -20.59 -9.72 -4.85
CA ALA A 95 -20.48 -11.06 -4.27
C ALA A 95 -20.08 -10.98 -2.78
N GLU A 96 -19.16 -10.07 -2.42
CA GLU A 96 -18.79 -9.82 -1.02
C GLU A 96 -19.97 -9.28 -0.22
N TYR A 97 -20.67 -8.27 -0.74
CA TYR A 97 -21.85 -7.70 -0.11
C TYR A 97 -22.93 -8.76 0.15
N ASN A 98 -23.25 -9.56 -0.87
CA ASN A 98 -24.27 -10.61 -0.75
C ASN A 98 -23.88 -11.70 0.24
N GLN A 99 -22.60 -12.04 0.34
CA GLN A 99 -22.10 -13.01 1.31
C GLN A 99 -22.19 -12.47 2.75
N LEU A 100 -21.78 -11.23 2.98
CA LEU A 100 -21.91 -10.57 4.28
C LEU A 100 -23.37 -10.39 4.68
N ARG A 101 -24.22 -9.95 3.76
CA ARG A 101 -25.64 -9.71 4.00
C ARG A 101 -26.38 -10.96 4.47
N ARG A 102 -25.97 -12.15 4.01
CA ARG A 102 -26.57 -13.42 4.49
C ARG A 102 -26.31 -13.68 5.96
N ARG A 103 -25.22 -13.13 6.52
CA ARG A 103 -24.83 -13.27 7.92
C ARG A 103 -25.36 -12.11 8.76
N SER A 104 -25.12 -10.90 8.28
CA SER A 104 -25.55 -9.67 8.92
C SER A 104 -25.80 -8.59 7.86
N PRO A 105 -27.05 -8.21 7.60
CA PRO A 105 -27.35 -7.09 6.71
C PRO A 105 -26.74 -5.78 7.17
N HIS A 106 -26.73 -5.53 8.49
CA HIS A 106 -26.13 -4.35 9.09
C HIS A 106 -24.64 -4.24 8.80
N ASP A 107 -23.89 -5.34 8.96
CA ASP A 107 -22.44 -5.36 8.75
C ASP A 107 -22.09 -5.27 7.26
N ALA A 108 -22.93 -5.80 6.37
CA ALA A 108 -22.75 -5.63 4.93
C ALA A 108 -22.82 -4.15 4.53
N ASP A 109 -23.83 -3.42 5.04
CA ASP A 109 -23.97 -1.99 4.78
C ASP A 109 -22.85 -1.17 5.44
N ALA A 110 -22.40 -1.55 6.64
CA ALA A 110 -21.29 -0.91 7.32
C ALA A 110 -19.98 -1.12 6.56
N MET A 111 -19.70 -2.33 6.10
CA MET A 111 -18.50 -2.67 5.31
C MET A 111 -18.46 -1.88 3.99
N PHE A 112 -19.57 -1.75 3.32
CA PHE A 112 -19.64 -0.98 2.08
C PHE A 112 -19.31 0.51 2.31
N ARG A 113 -19.85 1.12 3.36
CA ARG A 113 -19.51 2.49 3.75
C ARG A 113 -18.03 2.62 4.11
N PHE A 114 -17.53 1.71 4.93
CA PHE A 114 -16.12 1.64 5.34
C PHE A 114 -15.18 1.58 4.12
N GLN A 115 -15.43 0.69 3.16
CA GLN A 115 -14.61 0.57 1.95
C GLN A 115 -14.65 1.85 1.10
N THR A 116 -15.81 2.49 1.00
CA THR A 116 -15.99 3.74 0.28
C THR A 116 -15.15 4.86 0.91
N ASP A 117 -15.22 5.02 2.22
CA ASP A 117 -14.48 6.06 2.95
C ASP A 117 -12.97 5.81 2.90
N LEU A 118 -12.53 4.56 3.13
CA LEU A 118 -11.12 4.20 2.97
C LEU A 118 -10.62 4.45 1.54
N GLY A 119 -11.43 4.18 0.53
CA GLY A 119 -11.08 4.45 -0.87
C GLY A 119 -10.84 5.94 -1.11
N ARG A 120 -11.68 6.82 -0.54
CA ARG A 120 -11.54 8.28 -0.62
C ARG A 120 -10.26 8.75 0.07
N TYR A 121 -9.98 8.31 1.29
CA TYR A 121 -8.75 8.65 2.01
C TYR A 121 -7.51 8.14 1.30
N ALA A 122 -7.55 6.91 0.79
CA ALA A 122 -6.45 6.33 0.04
C ALA A 122 -6.10 7.10 -1.24
N GLN A 123 -7.10 7.66 -1.95
CA GLN A 123 -6.86 8.49 -3.13
C GLN A 123 -6.07 9.75 -2.79
N LEU A 124 -6.38 10.40 -1.69
CA LEU A 124 -5.66 11.60 -1.25
C LEU A 124 -4.23 11.26 -0.83
N ILE A 125 -4.04 10.20 -0.04
CA ILE A 125 -2.72 9.73 0.38
C ILE A 125 -1.85 9.38 -0.83
N ARG A 126 -2.41 8.69 -1.83
CA ARG A 126 -1.67 8.31 -3.05
C ARG A 126 -1.01 9.49 -3.74
N LYS A 127 -1.62 10.68 -3.70
CA LYS A 127 -1.04 11.90 -4.28
C LYS A 127 0.20 12.37 -3.53
N THR A 128 0.30 12.10 -2.23
CA THR A 128 1.41 12.55 -1.37
C THR A 128 2.60 11.60 -1.36
N LEU A 129 2.39 10.29 -1.60
CA LEU A 129 3.40 9.23 -1.39
C LEU A 129 4.70 9.37 -2.21
N LEU A 130 4.65 10.03 -3.36
CA LEU A 130 5.84 10.27 -4.21
C LEU A 130 6.38 11.69 -4.07
N ARG A 131 5.83 12.49 -3.15
CA ARG A 131 6.28 13.86 -2.91
C ARG A 131 7.19 13.89 -1.69
N THR A 132 8.16 14.78 -1.72
CA THR A 132 9.00 15.01 -0.54
C THR A 132 8.23 15.92 0.41
N PRO A 133 8.04 15.52 1.67
CA PRO A 133 7.39 16.39 2.66
C PRO A 133 8.09 17.75 2.75
N PRO A 134 7.33 18.86 2.73
CA PRO A 134 7.91 20.18 2.91
C PRO A 134 8.35 20.39 4.36
N ASN A 135 9.40 21.18 4.55
CA ASN A 135 9.71 21.71 5.86
C ASN A 135 8.87 22.99 6.10
N PRO A 136 7.92 23.00 7.07
CA PRO A 136 7.03 24.14 7.27
C PRO A 136 7.73 25.40 7.81
N THR A 137 8.94 25.26 8.33
CA THR A 137 9.75 26.39 8.84
C THR A 137 10.78 26.90 7.82
N SER A 138 10.80 26.31 6.63
CA SER A 138 11.76 26.67 5.57
C SER A 138 11.15 27.65 4.58
N PHE A 139 11.90 28.66 4.22
CA PHE A 139 11.56 29.62 3.16
C PHE A 139 12.14 29.24 1.78
N LYS A 140 12.66 28.01 1.61
CA LYS A 140 13.17 27.57 0.32
C LYS A 140 12.02 27.45 -0.69
N PRO A 141 12.23 27.89 -1.96
CA PRO A 141 11.19 27.87 -2.98
C PRO A 141 10.51 26.50 -3.18
N ARG A 142 11.29 25.43 -2.99
CA ARG A 142 10.78 24.06 -3.05
C ARG A 142 9.75 23.79 -1.94
N ASP A 143 10.09 24.12 -0.69
CA ASP A 143 9.23 23.86 0.45
C ASP A 143 7.96 24.70 0.36
N ILE A 144 8.07 25.98 -0.03
CA ILE A 144 6.93 26.86 -0.25
C ILE A 144 6.00 26.29 -1.34
N ARG A 145 6.55 25.82 -2.45
CA ARG A 145 5.75 25.21 -3.53
C ARG A 145 5.00 23.98 -3.06
N GLU A 146 5.63 23.10 -2.27
CA GLU A 146 5.01 21.90 -1.74
C GLU A 146 3.93 22.26 -0.71
N LEU A 147 4.14 23.23 0.15
CA LEU A 147 3.14 23.73 1.10
C LEU A 147 1.91 24.30 0.38
N LEU A 148 2.13 25.12 -0.64
CA LEU A 148 1.02 25.68 -1.45
C LEU A 148 0.25 24.58 -2.18
N TRP A 149 0.95 23.58 -2.71
CA TRP A 149 0.30 22.44 -3.33
C TRP A 149 -0.54 21.65 -2.31
N MET A 150 -0.01 21.36 -1.13
CA MET A 150 -0.74 20.68 -0.05
C MET A 150 -1.96 21.51 0.38
N ALA A 151 -1.78 22.80 0.60
CA ALA A 151 -2.86 23.70 0.96
C ALA A 151 -3.99 23.67 -0.07
N LYS A 152 -3.65 23.71 -1.37
CA LYS A 152 -4.63 23.60 -2.46
C LYS A 152 -5.39 22.26 -2.45
N GLU A 153 -4.67 21.13 -2.30
CA GLU A 153 -5.30 19.80 -2.28
C GLU A 153 -6.25 19.66 -1.07
N PHE A 154 -5.81 20.08 0.12
CA PHE A 154 -6.65 20.04 1.31
C PHE A 154 -7.82 21.02 1.28
N TRP A 155 -7.60 22.24 0.75
CA TRP A 155 -8.68 23.21 0.59
C TRP A 155 -9.77 22.74 -0.37
N SER A 156 -9.38 21.94 -1.38
CA SER A 156 -10.33 21.38 -2.34
C SER A 156 -11.30 20.35 -1.78
N LEU A 157 -11.02 19.81 -0.58
CA LEU A 157 -11.90 18.85 0.11
C LEU A 157 -13.14 19.52 0.70
N GLY A 158 -13.06 20.82 1.01
CA GLY A 158 -14.06 21.50 1.82
C GLY A 158 -13.96 21.18 3.32
N GLU A 159 -14.65 21.95 4.13
CA GLU A 159 -14.52 21.92 5.60
C GLU A 159 -14.85 20.55 6.20
N LYS A 160 -15.97 19.97 5.80
CA LYS A 160 -16.45 18.69 6.35
C LYS A 160 -15.50 17.54 6.03
N GLU A 161 -15.10 17.38 4.77
CA GLU A 161 -14.21 16.30 4.36
C GLU A 161 -12.81 16.45 4.95
N LEU A 162 -12.31 17.68 5.08
CA LEU A 162 -11.04 17.96 5.73
C LEU A 162 -11.07 17.58 7.21
N TYR A 163 -12.16 17.91 7.91
CA TYR A 163 -12.34 17.52 9.31
C TYR A 163 -12.36 15.99 9.47
N GLU A 164 -13.14 15.29 8.66
CA GLU A 164 -13.22 13.82 8.68
C GLU A 164 -11.86 13.17 8.35
N TYR A 165 -11.13 13.72 7.39
CA TYR A 165 -9.79 13.27 7.04
C TYR A 165 -8.81 13.44 8.20
N ILE A 166 -8.75 14.61 8.83
CA ILE A 166 -7.89 14.86 9.99
C ILE A 166 -8.28 13.93 11.14
N ARG A 167 -9.57 13.78 11.42
CA ARG A 167 -10.08 12.86 12.44
C ARG A 167 -9.61 11.44 12.19
N PHE A 168 -9.74 10.93 10.96
CA PHE A 168 -9.30 9.59 10.57
C PHE A 168 -7.80 9.34 10.87
N PHE A 169 -6.94 10.34 10.64
CA PHE A 169 -5.50 10.21 10.90
C PHE A 169 -5.08 10.43 12.35
N THR A 170 -5.94 10.98 13.17
CA THR A 170 -5.62 11.32 14.58
C THR A 170 -6.33 10.45 15.59
N MET A 171 -7.37 9.72 15.17
CA MET A 171 -8.08 8.78 16.05
C MET A 171 -7.38 7.43 16.11
N SER A 172 -7.67 6.64 17.11
CA SER A 172 -7.19 5.26 17.19
C SER A 172 -7.96 4.35 16.22
N ALA A 173 -7.36 3.20 15.86
CA ALA A 173 -8.04 2.20 15.05
C ALA A 173 -9.31 1.65 15.75
N ALA A 174 -9.30 1.55 17.09
CA ALA A 174 -10.45 1.13 17.87
C ALA A 174 -11.61 2.14 17.73
N ASP A 175 -11.33 3.44 17.96
CA ASP A 175 -12.35 4.50 17.83
C ASP A 175 -12.91 4.64 16.42
N PHE A 176 -12.18 4.17 15.42
CA PHE A 176 -12.65 4.19 14.02
C PHE A 176 -13.52 2.98 13.69
N LEU A 177 -13.29 1.84 14.32
CA LEU A 177 -14.00 0.58 14.07
C LEU A 177 -15.26 0.41 14.94
N ASP A 178 -15.35 1.13 16.08
CA ASP A 178 -16.52 1.19 16.97
C ASP A 178 -17.57 2.21 16.45
#